data_8503201c301f3d72581b369953ab0363
#
_entry.id   8503201c301f3d72581b369953ab0363
#
_cell.length_a   1.000
_cell.length_b   1.000
_cell.length_c   1.000
_cell.angle_alpha   90.00
_cell.angle_beta   90.00
_cell.angle_gamma   90.00
#
_symmetry.space_group_name_H-M   'P 1'
#
loop_
_entity.id
_entity.type
_entity.pdbx_description
1 polymer ?
#
loop_
_entity_poly.entity_id
_entity_poly.type
_entity_poly.pdbx_seq_one_letter_code
_entity_poly.pdbx_strand_id
1 'polypeptide(L)'
;MKKDLTDPIVEFSTLVEILRWRALQQPEQRTYTYLVDGEAEGDNLTYTALDCQARSIGALLQSYRASGERALLLYPAGLEFIAAFFGCLYAGVIAVPLPPPNLAQPQRTLPRLRAIIGDAQPSVVLTTSAILSNTEGLFTQAPELQKMRWLATDKVTGSLAQEWRDPAVTSNTLALLQYTSGSTAEPKGVMISHGNFLHNSAYINRVFALIPASVTVTWLPAFHDMGLTNGIIQPVYKGRPCYLMPPVSFLMRPIRWLQAISRYKATISGGPNFAYDLCTRRITPEQRETLDLSSWDVAYNGAEPVRADTMKRFAATFASCGFRPSAFHPCYGLAEATLLVSGGSLRDECSARFKWQRLNRTASWRPAPNTRMCGHLSAVATPCTIPRLSSLIRNR
;
A
#
# COMPACT_ATOMS: atom_id res chain seq x y z
N MET A 1 33.42 -0.84 -14.70
CA MET A 1 32.41 -1.88 -14.91
C MET A 1 31.85 -2.31 -13.56
N LYS A 2 30.74 -1.74 -13.10
CA LYS A 2 30.03 -2.24 -11.92
C LYS A 2 29.17 -3.41 -12.39
N LYS A 3 29.41 -4.61 -11.83
CA LYS A 3 28.54 -5.76 -12.02
C LYS A 3 27.13 -5.37 -11.59
N ASP A 4 26.19 -5.38 -12.53
CA ASP A 4 24.77 -5.43 -12.23
C ASP A 4 24.52 -6.70 -11.39
N LEU A 5 24.26 -6.49 -10.10
CA LEU A 5 23.64 -7.50 -9.26
C LEU A 5 22.16 -7.52 -9.67
N THR A 6 21.89 -8.11 -10.84
CA THR A 6 20.54 -8.57 -11.13
C THR A 6 20.20 -9.57 -10.03
N ASP A 7 19.18 -9.25 -9.20
CA ASP A 7 18.55 -10.25 -8.33
C ASP A 7 18.39 -11.52 -9.19
N PRO A 8 18.82 -12.70 -8.71
CA PRO A 8 18.55 -13.93 -9.43
C PRO A 8 17.04 -13.93 -9.72
N ILE A 9 16.66 -14.26 -10.95
CA ILE A 9 15.25 -14.37 -11.34
C ILE A 9 14.71 -15.59 -10.58
N VAL A 10 14.40 -15.39 -9.31
CA VAL A 10 13.66 -16.35 -8.51
C VAL A 10 12.20 -16.05 -8.79
N GLU A 11 11.55 -16.91 -9.55
CA GLU A 11 10.12 -16.82 -9.80
C GLU A 11 9.39 -17.27 -8.53
N PHE A 12 8.93 -16.31 -7.76
CA PHE A 12 8.07 -16.56 -6.60
C PHE A 12 6.61 -16.70 -7.05
N SER A 13 5.91 -17.63 -6.44
CA SER A 13 4.47 -17.85 -6.66
C SER A 13 3.61 -17.14 -5.62
N THR A 14 4.17 -16.85 -4.44
CA THR A 14 3.43 -16.27 -3.31
C THR A 14 4.22 -15.20 -2.57
N LEU A 15 3.51 -14.33 -1.85
CA LEU A 15 4.14 -13.36 -0.93
C LEU A 15 4.80 -14.04 0.28
N VAL A 16 4.33 -15.23 0.65
CA VAL A 16 4.92 -16.05 1.72
C VAL A 16 6.33 -16.49 1.31
N GLU A 17 6.47 -17.04 0.10
CA GLU A 17 7.78 -17.44 -0.43
C GLU A 17 8.78 -16.29 -0.46
N ILE A 18 8.34 -15.10 -0.91
CA ILE A 18 9.23 -13.92 -0.96
C ILE A 18 9.71 -13.55 0.44
N LEU A 19 8.80 -13.40 1.41
CA LEU A 19 9.20 -12.98 2.75
C LEU A 19 10.14 -14.01 3.39
N ARG A 20 9.86 -15.30 3.25
CA ARG A 20 10.72 -16.38 3.74
C ARG A 20 12.10 -16.33 3.08
N TRP A 21 12.14 -16.15 1.77
CA TRP A 21 13.39 -16.01 1.05
C TRP A 21 14.21 -14.79 1.53
N ARG A 22 13.54 -13.64 1.74
CA ARG A 22 14.17 -12.43 2.29
C ARG A 22 14.73 -12.66 3.68
N ALA A 23 13.98 -13.35 4.55
CA ALA A 23 14.44 -13.68 5.91
C ALA A 23 15.68 -14.58 5.92
N LEU A 24 15.83 -15.45 4.91
CA LEU A 24 17.01 -16.30 4.75
C LEU A 24 18.20 -15.56 4.12
N GLN A 25 17.98 -14.72 3.12
CA GLN A 25 19.05 -14.07 2.36
C GLN A 25 19.47 -12.72 2.94
N GLN A 26 18.59 -12.04 3.64
CA GLN A 26 18.77 -10.68 4.16
C GLN A 26 18.26 -10.57 5.61
N PRO A 27 18.66 -11.48 6.52
CA PRO A 27 18.04 -11.64 7.85
C PRO A 27 18.01 -10.36 8.67
N GLU A 28 19.12 -9.64 8.73
CA GLU A 28 19.29 -8.44 9.56
C GLU A 28 18.91 -7.14 8.86
N GLN A 29 18.51 -7.22 7.58
CA GLN A 29 18.12 -6.00 6.88
C GLN A 29 16.80 -5.47 7.44
N ARG A 30 16.82 -4.21 7.90
CA ARG A 30 15.61 -3.49 8.30
C ARG A 30 14.73 -3.27 7.09
N THR A 31 13.54 -3.88 7.10
CA THR A 31 12.56 -3.70 6.03
C THR A 31 11.59 -2.58 6.33
N TYR A 32 11.20 -2.42 7.61
CA TYR A 32 10.31 -1.35 8.03
C TYR A 32 10.84 -0.64 9.26
N THR A 33 10.75 0.69 9.26
CA THR A 33 11.01 1.54 10.41
C THR A 33 9.81 2.46 10.60
N TYR A 34 9.22 2.46 11.79
CA TYR A 34 8.10 3.33 12.13
C TYR A 34 8.61 4.67 12.66
N LEU A 35 8.10 5.76 12.11
CA LEU A 35 8.43 7.11 12.54
C LEU A 35 7.34 7.62 13.47
N VAL A 36 7.64 7.66 14.76
CA VAL A 36 6.75 8.22 15.77
C VAL A 36 6.48 9.68 15.43
N ASP A 37 5.24 10.08 15.36
CA ASP A 37 4.81 11.42 14.93
C ASP A 37 5.39 11.89 13.59
N GLY A 38 6.00 11.00 12.80
CA GLY A 38 6.64 11.31 11.53
C GLY A 38 8.04 11.92 11.64
N GLU A 39 8.64 11.96 12.82
CA GLU A 39 9.95 12.59 13.07
C GLU A 39 10.97 11.62 13.68
N ALA A 40 10.68 11.05 14.85
CA ALA A 40 11.60 10.15 15.55
C ALA A 40 11.45 8.70 15.07
N GLU A 41 12.59 7.99 14.95
CA GLU A 41 12.55 6.54 14.76
C GLU A 41 12.03 5.87 16.03
N GLY A 42 10.98 5.07 15.89
CA GLY A 42 10.49 4.14 16.88
C GLY A 42 10.93 2.72 16.56
N ASP A 43 9.98 1.78 16.67
CA ASP A 43 10.25 0.37 16.40
C ASP A 43 10.57 0.11 14.93
N ASN A 44 11.29 -0.98 14.69
CA ASN A 44 11.62 -1.45 13.35
C ASN A 44 11.46 -2.97 13.25
N LEU A 45 11.34 -3.46 12.02
CA LEU A 45 11.31 -4.88 11.69
C LEU A 45 12.45 -5.20 10.72
N THR A 46 13.26 -6.19 11.06
CA THR A 46 14.11 -6.89 10.10
C THR A 46 13.29 -7.97 9.37
N TYR A 47 13.83 -8.54 8.29
CA TYR A 47 13.15 -9.65 7.62
C TYR A 47 13.00 -10.86 8.52
N THR A 48 14.01 -11.18 9.34
CA THR A 48 13.92 -12.27 10.33
C THR A 48 12.83 -12.00 11.36
N ALA A 49 12.77 -10.78 11.88
CA ALA A 49 11.76 -10.42 12.88
C ALA A 49 10.35 -10.50 12.28
N LEU A 50 10.15 -9.98 11.07
CA LEU A 50 8.87 -10.04 10.37
C LEU A 50 8.44 -11.49 10.07
N ASP A 51 9.34 -12.32 9.54
CA ASP A 51 9.05 -13.74 9.28
C ASP A 51 8.69 -14.49 10.57
N CYS A 52 9.42 -14.25 11.65
CA CYS A 52 9.13 -14.86 12.96
C CYS A 52 7.75 -14.45 13.46
N GLN A 53 7.41 -13.17 13.44
CA GLN A 53 6.10 -12.67 13.84
C GLN A 53 4.98 -13.22 12.93
N ALA A 54 5.20 -13.23 11.62
CA ALA A 54 4.23 -13.76 10.66
C ALA A 54 3.98 -15.26 10.89
N ARG A 55 5.03 -16.06 11.14
CA ARG A 55 4.87 -17.48 11.51
C ARG A 55 4.14 -17.67 12.85
N SER A 56 4.45 -16.85 13.85
CA SER A 56 3.80 -16.95 15.16
C SER A 56 2.30 -16.65 15.07
N ILE A 57 1.92 -15.59 14.34
CA ILE A 57 0.51 -15.26 14.11
C ILE A 57 -0.13 -16.31 13.20
N GLY A 58 0.61 -16.80 12.19
CA GLY A 58 0.16 -17.88 11.31
C GLY A 58 -0.16 -19.16 12.08
N ALA A 59 0.73 -19.60 12.98
CA ALA A 59 0.50 -20.76 13.85
C ALA A 59 -0.72 -20.58 14.76
N LEU A 60 -0.88 -19.37 15.34
CA LEU A 60 -2.05 -19.03 16.13
C LEU A 60 -3.34 -19.18 15.30
N LEU A 61 -3.38 -18.65 14.08
CA LEU A 61 -4.55 -18.75 13.20
C LEU A 61 -4.80 -20.21 12.78
N GLN A 62 -3.76 -20.99 12.52
CA GLN A 62 -3.85 -22.42 12.20
C GLN A 62 -4.42 -23.23 13.36
N SER A 63 -4.10 -22.91 14.61
CA SER A 63 -4.65 -23.58 15.79
C SER A 63 -6.18 -23.42 15.88
N TYR A 64 -6.73 -22.36 15.29
CA TYR A 64 -8.16 -22.11 15.18
C TYR A 64 -8.77 -22.63 13.88
N ARG A 65 -8.01 -23.33 13.03
CA ARG A 65 -8.46 -23.85 11.72
C ARG A 65 -9.00 -22.75 10.80
N ALA A 66 -8.40 -21.57 10.84
CA ALA A 66 -8.88 -20.41 10.12
C ALA A 66 -8.45 -20.36 8.64
N SER A 67 -7.76 -21.38 8.12
CA SER A 67 -7.36 -21.44 6.70
C SER A 67 -8.58 -21.33 5.77
N GLY A 68 -8.49 -20.46 4.77
CA GLY A 68 -9.60 -20.13 3.86
C GLY A 68 -10.65 -19.17 4.43
N GLU A 69 -10.59 -18.89 5.74
CA GLU A 69 -11.47 -17.93 6.40
C GLU A 69 -11.02 -16.48 6.18
N ARG A 70 -11.86 -15.53 6.54
CA ARG A 70 -11.59 -14.09 6.46
C ARG A 70 -11.25 -13.57 7.84
N ALA A 71 -10.14 -12.82 7.93
CA ALA A 71 -9.72 -12.12 9.13
C ALA A 71 -9.89 -10.61 8.94
N LEU A 72 -10.68 -9.99 9.79
CA LEU A 72 -10.80 -8.54 9.84
C LEU A 72 -9.57 -7.97 10.55
N LEU A 73 -8.83 -7.07 9.90
CA LEU A 73 -7.65 -6.40 10.45
C LEU A 73 -8.02 -5.00 10.90
N LEU A 74 -8.09 -4.77 12.22
CA LEU A 74 -8.41 -3.48 12.83
C LEU A 74 -7.20 -2.98 13.63
N TYR A 75 -6.31 -2.24 12.98
CA TYR A 75 -5.06 -1.75 13.57
C TYR A 75 -4.92 -0.24 13.44
N PRO A 76 -4.31 0.42 14.43
CA PRO A 76 -3.77 1.75 14.23
C PRO A 76 -2.64 1.70 13.19
N ALA A 77 -2.15 2.85 12.75
CA ALA A 77 -0.93 2.90 11.96
C ALA A 77 0.24 2.39 12.81
N GLY A 78 0.96 1.37 12.31
CA GLY A 78 2.05 0.73 13.05
C GLY A 78 2.57 -0.52 12.36
N LEU A 79 3.58 -1.14 12.96
CA LEU A 79 4.21 -2.35 12.44
C LEU A 79 3.37 -3.61 12.70
N GLU A 80 2.50 -3.57 13.70
CA GLU A 80 1.62 -4.68 14.09
C GLU A 80 0.67 -5.08 12.95
N PHE A 81 0.18 -4.10 12.20
CA PHE A 81 -0.62 -4.36 11.00
C PHE A 81 0.16 -5.20 9.99
N ILE A 82 1.44 -4.88 9.78
CA ILE A 82 2.29 -5.56 8.80
C ILE A 82 2.49 -7.02 9.19
N ALA A 83 2.84 -7.26 10.47
CA ALA A 83 3.00 -8.61 11.00
C ALA A 83 1.70 -9.41 10.91
N ALA A 84 0.55 -8.80 11.24
CA ALA A 84 -0.76 -9.45 11.16
C ALA A 84 -1.17 -9.75 9.71
N PHE A 85 -0.92 -8.83 8.77
CA PHE A 85 -1.18 -9.06 7.35
C PHE A 85 -0.40 -10.27 6.83
N PHE A 86 0.92 -10.31 7.05
CA PHE A 86 1.72 -11.47 6.66
C PHE A 86 1.34 -12.73 7.46
N GLY A 87 0.97 -12.60 8.73
CA GLY A 87 0.46 -13.72 9.52
C GLY A 87 -0.79 -14.36 8.93
N CYS A 88 -1.72 -13.58 8.40
CA CYS A 88 -2.85 -14.11 7.63
C CYS A 88 -2.38 -14.90 6.42
N LEU A 89 -1.46 -14.35 5.61
CA LEU A 89 -0.93 -15.03 4.43
C LEU A 89 -0.24 -16.36 4.80
N TYR A 90 0.49 -16.38 5.91
CA TYR A 90 1.18 -17.57 6.44
C TYR A 90 0.22 -18.62 7.00
N ALA A 91 -1.02 -18.27 7.25
CA ALA A 91 -2.07 -19.21 7.64
C ALA A 91 -3.00 -19.62 6.50
N GLY A 92 -2.85 -19.04 5.30
CA GLY A 92 -3.81 -19.19 4.22
C GLY A 92 -5.15 -18.52 4.53
N VAL A 93 -5.13 -17.49 5.37
CA VAL A 93 -6.31 -16.69 5.79
C VAL A 93 -6.41 -15.44 4.91
N ILE A 94 -7.61 -15.10 4.49
CA ILE A 94 -7.89 -13.94 3.64
C ILE A 94 -7.95 -12.69 4.53
N ALA A 95 -7.02 -11.76 4.33
CA ALA A 95 -6.99 -10.50 5.08
C ALA A 95 -8.10 -9.54 4.62
N VAL A 96 -8.75 -8.87 5.58
CA VAL A 96 -9.75 -7.82 5.32
C VAL A 96 -9.34 -6.56 6.10
N PRO A 97 -8.46 -5.71 5.55
CA PRO A 97 -7.97 -4.54 6.26
C PRO A 97 -9.00 -3.41 6.26
N LEU A 98 -9.28 -2.87 7.44
CA LEU A 98 -10.15 -1.71 7.63
C LEU A 98 -9.57 -0.73 8.65
N PRO A 99 -9.93 0.55 8.57
CA PRO A 99 -9.61 1.47 9.65
C PRO A 99 -10.32 1.04 10.93
N PRO A 100 -9.68 1.17 12.10
CA PRO A 100 -10.36 1.00 13.38
C PRO A 100 -11.57 1.94 13.46
N PRO A 101 -12.71 1.48 14.02
CA PRO A 101 -13.88 2.34 14.16
C PRO A 101 -13.59 3.51 15.08
N ASN A 102 -14.02 4.69 14.69
CA ASN A 102 -13.93 5.89 15.52
C ASN A 102 -15.10 5.92 16.50
N LEU A 103 -14.84 5.54 17.75
CA LEU A 103 -15.88 5.50 18.79
C LEU A 103 -16.39 6.89 19.21
N ALA A 104 -15.66 7.97 18.91
CA ALA A 104 -16.13 9.32 19.11
C ALA A 104 -17.15 9.76 18.03
N GLN A 105 -17.18 9.10 16.88
CA GLN A 105 -18.11 9.37 15.78
C GLN A 105 -18.65 8.07 15.17
N PRO A 106 -19.34 7.23 15.96
CA PRO A 106 -19.77 5.90 15.55
C PRO A 106 -20.72 5.91 14.36
N GLN A 107 -21.57 6.93 14.26
CA GLN A 107 -22.55 7.07 13.18
C GLN A 107 -21.89 7.15 11.78
N ARG A 108 -20.63 7.58 11.72
CA ARG A 108 -19.87 7.68 10.46
C ARG A 108 -19.15 6.40 10.08
N THR A 109 -18.71 5.62 11.07
CA THR A 109 -17.81 4.47 10.84
C THR A 109 -18.51 3.12 10.94
N LEU A 110 -19.46 2.95 11.87
CA LEU A 110 -20.14 1.68 12.11
C LEU A 110 -21.02 1.20 10.94
N PRO A 111 -21.79 2.04 10.23
CA PRO A 111 -22.60 1.54 9.11
C PRO A 111 -21.79 0.85 8.04
N ARG A 112 -20.64 1.44 7.66
CA ARG A 112 -19.70 0.85 6.70
C ARG A 112 -19.08 -0.45 7.23
N LEU A 113 -18.65 -0.46 8.51
CA LEU A 113 -18.08 -1.63 9.13
C LEU A 113 -19.08 -2.80 9.15
N ARG A 114 -20.34 -2.55 9.51
CA ARG A 114 -21.42 -3.53 9.50
C ARG A 114 -21.68 -4.12 8.11
N ALA A 115 -21.76 -3.25 7.10
CA ALA A 115 -21.98 -3.68 5.74
C ALA A 115 -20.83 -4.61 5.26
N ILE A 116 -19.58 -4.26 5.58
CA ILE A 116 -18.42 -5.09 5.22
C ILE A 116 -18.42 -6.42 6.01
N ILE A 117 -18.77 -6.42 7.28
CA ILE A 117 -18.87 -7.64 8.08
C ILE A 117 -19.96 -8.55 7.54
N GLY A 118 -21.10 -7.98 7.15
CA GLY A 118 -22.21 -8.72 6.55
C GLY A 118 -21.85 -9.39 5.22
N ASP A 119 -21.02 -8.73 4.41
CA ASP A 119 -20.57 -9.26 3.11
C ASP A 119 -19.38 -10.22 3.27
N ALA A 120 -18.31 -9.81 3.96
CA ALA A 120 -17.10 -10.60 4.14
C ALA A 120 -17.29 -11.81 5.06
N GLN A 121 -18.22 -11.73 6.01
CA GLN A 121 -18.45 -12.74 7.05
C GLN A 121 -17.14 -13.23 7.72
N PRO A 122 -16.34 -12.33 8.33
CA PRO A 122 -15.07 -12.72 8.94
C PRO A 122 -15.30 -13.58 10.16
N SER A 123 -14.49 -14.62 10.34
CA SER A 123 -14.54 -15.51 11.50
C SER A 123 -13.70 -14.99 12.68
N VAL A 124 -12.70 -14.14 12.39
CA VAL A 124 -11.74 -13.62 13.37
C VAL A 124 -11.46 -12.16 13.15
N VAL A 125 -11.19 -11.44 14.23
CA VAL A 125 -10.69 -10.05 14.23
C VAL A 125 -9.29 -10.04 14.81
N LEU A 126 -8.34 -9.53 14.06
CA LEU A 126 -6.97 -9.30 14.50
C LEU A 126 -6.81 -7.82 14.85
N THR A 127 -6.18 -7.56 16.00
CA THR A 127 -6.01 -6.20 16.51
C THR A 127 -4.84 -6.12 17.49
N THR A 128 -4.66 -4.98 18.15
CA THR A 128 -3.71 -4.81 19.27
C THR A 128 -4.41 -4.98 20.61
N SER A 129 -3.64 -5.31 21.66
CA SER A 129 -4.14 -5.41 23.03
C SER A 129 -4.78 -4.08 23.49
N ALA A 130 -4.23 -2.95 23.07
CA ALA A 130 -4.77 -1.63 23.38
C ALA A 130 -6.17 -1.40 22.81
N ILE A 131 -6.44 -1.84 21.57
CA ILE A 131 -7.79 -1.79 21.01
C ILE A 131 -8.69 -2.82 21.68
N LEU A 132 -8.21 -4.04 21.87
CA LEU A 132 -8.99 -5.13 22.46
C LEU A 132 -9.51 -4.77 23.86
N SER A 133 -8.68 -4.14 24.70
CA SER A 133 -9.09 -3.71 26.07
C SER A 133 -10.13 -2.58 26.08
N ASN A 134 -10.39 -1.93 24.95
CA ASN A 134 -11.36 -0.83 24.82
C ASN A 134 -12.58 -1.21 23.97
N THR A 135 -12.85 -2.51 23.76
CA THR A 135 -13.95 -2.96 22.88
C THR A 135 -15.34 -2.91 23.50
N GLU A 136 -15.49 -2.73 24.83
CA GLU A 136 -16.80 -2.69 25.48
C GLU A 136 -17.74 -1.65 24.86
N GLY A 137 -17.25 -0.44 24.64
CA GLY A 137 -18.01 0.62 23.97
C GLY A 137 -18.37 0.28 22.53
N LEU A 138 -17.50 -0.49 21.84
CA LEU A 138 -17.75 -0.97 20.49
C LEU A 138 -18.83 -2.06 20.47
N PHE A 139 -18.77 -3.01 21.37
CA PHE A 139 -19.75 -4.10 21.48
C PHE A 139 -21.14 -3.62 21.88
N THR A 140 -21.21 -2.58 22.73
CA THR A 140 -22.47 -1.93 23.07
C THR A 140 -23.15 -1.34 21.82
N GLN A 141 -22.37 -0.78 20.90
CA GLN A 141 -22.88 -0.12 19.70
C GLN A 141 -23.00 -1.07 18.51
N ALA A 142 -22.26 -2.17 18.48
CA ALA A 142 -22.21 -3.18 17.42
C ALA A 142 -22.10 -4.57 18.02
N PRO A 143 -23.20 -5.13 18.61
CA PRO A 143 -23.18 -6.43 19.29
C PRO A 143 -22.78 -7.60 18.40
N GLU A 144 -22.98 -7.47 17.09
CA GLU A 144 -22.56 -8.45 16.08
C GLU A 144 -21.06 -8.70 16.08
N LEU A 145 -20.26 -7.70 16.45
CA LEU A 145 -18.81 -7.81 16.57
C LEU A 145 -18.36 -8.73 17.71
N GLN A 146 -19.17 -8.84 18.76
CA GLN A 146 -18.87 -9.70 19.90
C GLN A 146 -18.91 -11.20 19.55
N LYS A 147 -19.64 -11.56 18.47
CA LYS A 147 -19.75 -12.95 18.02
C LYS A 147 -18.49 -13.48 17.36
N MET A 148 -17.62 -12.59 16.89
CA MET A 148 -16.33 -12.96 16.28
C MET A 148 -15.27 -13.21 17.34
N ARG A 149 -14.26 -14.00 16.99
CA ARG A 149 -13.09 -14.20 17.84
C ARG A 149 -12.12 -13.05 17.69
N TRP A 150 -11.82 -12.35 18.77
CA TRP A 150 -10.87 -11.24 18.80
C TRP A 150 -9.50 -11.72 19.31
N LEU A 151 -8.44 -11.41 18.58
CA LEU A 151 -7.07 -11.80 18.88
C LEU A 151 -6.15 -10.58 18.89
N ALA A 152 -5.47 -10.35 20.02
CA ALA A 152 -4.44 -9.33 20.15
C ALA A 152 -3.09 -9.91 19.69
N THR A 153 -2.63 -9.52 18.50
CA THR A 153 -1.44 -10.12 17.88
C THR A 153 -0.12 -9.57 18.43
N ASP A 154 -0.14 -8.41 19.05
CA ASP A 154 1.01 -7.82 19.78
C ASP A 154 1.40 -8.59 21.03
N LYS A 155 0.60 -9.55 21.49
CA LYS A 155 0.86 -10.43 22.63
C LYS A 155 1.27 -11.84 22.21
N VAL A 156 1.33 -12.12 20.92
CA VAL A 156 1.72 -13.45 20.42
C VAL A 156 3.22 -13.65 20.63
N THR A 157 3.59 -14.74 21.31
CA THR A 157 4.98 -15.04 21.61
C THR A 157 5.71 -15.59 20.40
N GLY A 158 6.99 -15.20 20.22
CA GLY A 158 7.83 -15.69 19.12
C GLY A 158 8.06 -17.21 19.12
N SER A 159 7.86 -17.89 20.24
CA SER A 159 7.98 -19.36 20.34
C SER A 159 6.98 -20.11 19.46
N LEU A 160 5.78 -19.54 19.24
CA LEU A 160 4.77 -20.14 18.35
C LEU A 160 5.24 -20.24 16.88
N ALA A 161 6.26 -19.50 16.48
CA ALA A 161 6.81 -19.60 15.13
C ALA A 161 7.31 -21.01 14.77
N GLN A 162 7.67 -21.83 15.76
CA GLN A 162 8.11 -23.21 15.57
C GLN A 162 6.94 -24.18 15.30
N GLU A 163 5.73 -23.80 15.69
CA GLU A 163 4.52 -24.60 15.47
C GLU A 163 3.89 -24.36 14.09
N TRP A 164 4.34 -23.31 13.41
CA TRP A 164 3.82 -22.96 12.10
C TRP A 164 4.05 -24.08 11.07
N ARG A 165 3.03 -24.33 10.27
CA ARG A 165 3.07 -25.26 9.14
C ARG A 165 2.81 -24.50 7.84
N ASP A 166 3.52 -24.88 6.78
CA ASP A 166 3.30 -24.27 5.47
C ASP A 166 1.86 -24.55 5.01
N PRO A 167 1.07 -23.49 4.74
CA PRO A 167 -0.33 -23.65 4.34
C PRO A 167 -0.49 -24.14 2.88
N ALA A 168 0.60 -24.38 2.17
CA ALA A 168 0.62 -24.78 0.75
C ALA A 168 -0.20 -23.83 -0.16
N VAL A 169 -0.15 -22.53 0.13
CA VAL A 169 -0.81 -21.51 -0.72
C VAL A 169 -0.13 -21.41 -2.07
N THR A 170 -0.92 -21.05 -3.08
CA THR A 170 -0.46 -20.89 -4.47
C THR A 170 -0.71 -19.47 -4.97
N SER A 171 -0.25 -19.17 -6.18
CA SER A 171 -0.54 -17.88 -6.83
C SER A 171 -2.05 -17.57 -6.94
N ASN A 172 -2.89 -18.59 -7.04
CA ASN A 172 -4.35 -18.44 -7.14
C ASN A 172 -5.04 -18.33 -5.78
N THR A 173 -4.34 -18.61 -4.68
CA THR A 173 -4.92 -18.47 -3.34
C THR A 173 -5.23 -17.01 -3.06
N LEU A 174 -6.44 -16.73 -2.57
CA LEU A 174 -6.84 -15.38 -2.16
C LEU A 174 -6.01 -14.93 -0.96
N ALA A 175 -5.46 -13.74 -1.07
CA ALA A 175 -4.66 -13.09 -0.03
C ALA A 175 -5.44 -11.98 0.69
N LEU A 176 -6.34 -11.30 -0.03
CA LEU A 176 -6.97 -10.07 0.44
C LEU A 176 -8.38 -9.90 -0.14
N LEU A 177 -9.28 -9.34 0.68
CA LEU A 177 -10.46 -8.63 0.23
C LEU A 177 -10.26 -7.14 0.44
N GLN A 178 -10.11 -6.39 -0.66
CA GLN A 178 -9.96 -4.93 -0.61
C GLN A 178 -11.32 -4.27 -0.76
N TYR A 179 -11.84 -3.68 0.32
CA TYR A 179 -13.12 -2.99 0.27
C TYR A 179 -12.97 -1.55 -0.23
N THR A 180 -13.62 -1.26 -1.35
CA THR A 180 -13.68 0.08 -1.94
C THR A 180 -14.95 0.81 -1.51
N SER A 181 -14.97 2.14 -1.67
CA SER A 181 -16.17 2.95 -1.39
C SER A 181 -17.26 2.78 -2.44
N GLY A 182 -16.98 2.07 -3.56
CA GLY A 182 -17.93 1.82 -4.64
C GLY A 182 -18.63 3.08 -5.20
N SER A 183 -19.03 3.06 -6.45
CA SER A 183 -19.95 4.07 -7.02
C SER A 183 -21.40 3.87 -6.55
N THR A 184 -21.70 2.71 -6.00
CA THR A 184 -22.95 2.34 -5.32
C THR A 184 -22.69 2.39 -3.83
N ALA A 185 -23.66 2.84 -3.02
CA ALA A 185 -23.51 3.03 -1.55
C ALA A 185 -23.06 1.78 -0.77
N GLU A 186 -23.11 0.60 -1.39
CA GLU A 186 -22.71 -0.67 -0.77
C GLU A 186 -21.22 -0.95 -0.97
N PRO A 187 -20.48 -1.30 0.11
CA PRO A 187 -19.08 -1.70 0.00
C PRO A 187 -18.93 -2.97 -0.83
N LYS A 188 -17.95 -3.00 -1.74
CA LYS A 188 -17.61 -4.18 -2.54
C LYS A 188 -16.23 -4.68 -2.19
N GLY A 189 -16.11 -5.96 -1.84
CA GLY A 189 -14.85 -6.63 -1.55
C GLY A 189 -14.20 -7.13 -2.83
N VAL A 190 -13.13 -6.46 -3.28
CA VAL A 190 -12.33 -6.92 -4.42
C VAL A 190 -11.43 -8.07 -3.97
N MET A 191 -11.55 -9.21 -4.64
CA MET A 191 -10.76 -10.41 -4.37
C MET A 191 -9.38 -10.31 -5.03
N ILE A 192 -8.32 -10.35 -4.21
CA ILE A 192 -6.93 -10.23 -4.68
C ILE A 192 -6.15 -11.47 -4.25
N SER A 193 -5.57 -12.19 -5.23
CA SER A 193 -4.72 -13.36 -4.97
C SER A 193 -3.25 -12.98 -4.78
N HIS A 194 -2.43 -13.93 -4.31
CA HIS A 194 -0.98 -13.78 -4.28
C HIS A 194 -0.42 -13.43 -5.66
N GLY A 195 -0.87 -14.13 -6.71
CA GLY A 195 -0.44 -13.87 -8.09
C GLY A 195 -0.80 -12.47 -8.59
N ASN A 196 -1.98 -11.93 -8.21
CA ASN A 196 -2.35 -10.56 -8.55
C ASN A 196 -1.36 -9.55 -7.95
N PHE A 197 -0.98 -9.72 -6.68
CA PHE A 197 0.02 -8.87 -6.04
C PHE A 197 1.37 -8.96 -6.73
N LEU A 198 1.86 -10.16 -7.03
CA LEU A 198 3.16 -10.36 -7.67
C LEU A 198 3.19 -9.75 -9.06
N HIS A 199 2.15 -9.98 -9.86
CA HIS A 199 2.05 -9.41 -11.21
C HIS A 199 2.04 -7.88 -11.17
N ASN A 200 1.21 -7.28 -10.32
CA ASN A 200 1.14 -5.83 -10.20
C ASN A 200 2.43 -5.23 -9.62
N SER A 201 3.07 -5.93 -8.66
CA SER A 201 4.37 -5.53 -8.11
C SER A 201 5.48 -5.53 -9.15
N ALA A 202 5.51 -6.53 -10.03
CA ALA A 202 6.45 -6.57 -11.16
C ALA A 202 6.19 -5.41 -12.14
N TYR A 203 4.92 -5.08 -12.39
CA TYR A 203 4.54 -3.95 -13.23
C TYR A 203 4.96 -2.61 -12.62
N ILE A 204 4.67 -2.37 -11.33
CA ILE A 204 5.10 -1.18 -10.59
C ILE A 204 6.63 -1.04 -10.63
N ASN A 205 7.35 -2.14 -10.39
CA ASN A 205 8.82 -2.15 -10.44
C ASN A 205 9.35 -1.66 -11.80
N ARG A 206 8.74 -2.08 -12.89
CA ARG A 206 9.11 -1.67 -14.25
C ARG A 206 8.76 -0.21 -14.51
N VAL A 207 7.53 0.20 -14.19
CA VAL A 207 7.03 1.57 -14.43
C VAL A 207 7.80 2.62 -13.64
N PHE A 208 8.17 2.30 -12.39
CA PHE A 208 8.90 3.20 -11.52
C PHE A 208 10.43 3.05 -11.66
N ALA A 209 10.90 2.12 -12.49
CA ALA A 209 12.33 1.82 -12.68
C ALA A 209 13.06 1.63 -11.33
N LEU A 210 12.48 0.83 -10.44
CA LEU A 210 12.97 0.67 -9.09
C LEU A 210 14.27 -0.14 -9.05
N ILE A 211 15.27 0.38 -8.34
CA ILE A 211 16.59 -0.24 -8.18
C ILE A 211 16.77 -0.81 -6.75
N PRO A 212 17.73 -1.71 -6.51
CA PRO A 212 17.99 -2.26 -5.17
C PRO A 212 18.29 -1.21 -4.10
N ALA A 213 18.92 -0.08 -4.47
CA ALA A 213 19.25 1.01 -3.57
C ALA A 213 18.07 1.96 -3.27
N SER A 214 16.89 1.72 -3.83
CA SER A 214 15.73 2.60 -3.60
C SER A 214 15.27 2.54 -2.15
N VAL A 215 14.89 3.68 -1.59
CA VAL A 215 14.35 3.84 -0.23
C VAL A 215 12.94 4.40 -0.33
N THR A 216 12.01 3.81 0.41
CA THR A 216 10.61 4.26 0.44
C THR A 216 10.31 5.04 1.72
N VAL A 217 9.61 6.16 1.60
CA VAL A 217 8.92 6.85 2.70
C VAL A 217 7.43 6.88 2.39
N THR A 218 6.59 6.51 3.36
CA THR A 218 5.13 6.54 3.18
C THR A 218 4.41 7.02 4.42
N TRP A 219 3.32 7.76 4.20
CA TRP A 219 2.34 8.17 5.20
C TRP A 219 0.95 7.62 4.87
N LEU A 220 0.83 6.86 3.77
CA LEU A 220 -0.44 6.34 3.31
C LEU A 220 -0.97 5.25 4.25
N PRO A 221 -2.29 5.23 4.50
CA PRO A 221 -2.87 4.23 5.39
C PRO A 221 -2.75 2.82 4.79
N ALA A 222 -2.34 1.86 5.61
CA ALA A 222 -2.10 0.47 5.22
C ALA A 222 -3.37 -0.30 4.81
N PHE A 223 -4.56 0.16 5.23
CA PHE A 223 -5.84 -0.43 4.83
C PHE A 223 -6.31 0.03 3.43
N HIS A 224 -5.62 0.99 2.80
CA HIS A 224 -5.87 1.45 1.44
C HIS A 224 -4.92 0.73 0.47
N ASP A 225 -5.39 0.36 -0.73
CA ASP A 225 -4.63 -0.37 -1.75
C ASP A 225 -3.27 0.28 -2.07
N MET A 226 -3.23 1.60 -2.22
CA MET A 226 -1.99 2.34 -2.51
C MET A 226 -1.02 2.30 -1.33
N GLY A 227 -1.48 2.40 -0.08
CA GLY A 227 -0.66 2.30 1.11
C GLY A 227 -0.16 0.87 1.34
N LEU A 228 -1.02 -0.12 1.18
CA LEU A 228 -0.68 -1.53 1.31
C LEU A 228 0.36 -1.96 0.26
N THR A 229 0.09 -1.67 -1.01
CA THR A 229 0.96 -2.15 -2.08
C THR A 229 2.29 -1.40 -2.10
N ASN A 230 2.28 -0.06 -2.13
CA ASN A 230 3.53 0.70 -2.24
C ASN A 230 4.32 0.76 -0.93
N GLY A 231 3.63 0.78 0.22
CA GLY A 231 4.26 0.92 1.53
C GLY A 231 4.62 -0.40 2.21
N ILE A 232 3.94 -1.51 1.86
CA ILE A 232 4.15 -2.80 2.53
C ILE A 232 4.61 -3.87 1.55
N ILE A 233 3.88 -4.13 0.47
CA ILE A 233 4.22 -5.24 -0.42
C ILE A 233 5.47 -4.95 -1.25
N GLN A 234 5.58 -3.76 -1.85
CA GLN A 234 6.72 -3.38 -2.69
C GLN A 234 8.08 -3.41 -1.96
N PRO A 235 8.21 -2.95 -0.69
CA PRO A 235 9.45 -3.09 0.06
C PRO A 235 9.91 -4.55 0.19
N VAL A 236 9.02 -5.48 0.53
CA VAL A 236 9.34 -6.91 0.61
C VAL A 236 9.64 -7.50 -0.77
N TYR A 237 8.82 -7.15 -1.77
CA TYR A 237 9.02 -7.62 -3.15
C TYR A 237 10.42 -7.28 -3.67
N LYS A 238 10.91 -6.05 -3.41
CA LYS A 238 12.23 -5.59 -3.89
C LYS A 238 13.37 -5.73 -2.88
N GLY A 239 13.09 -6.11 -1.63
CA GLY A 239 14.11 -6.23 -0.61
C GLY A 239 14.67 -4.87 -0.17
N ARG A 240 13.81 -3.88 0.12
CA ARG A 240 14.21 -2.49 0.36
C ARG A 240 13.63 -1.92 1.65
N PRO A 241 14.32 -0.93 2.27
CA PRO A 241 13.80 -0.28 3.45
C PRO A 241 12.59 0.61 3.14
N CYS A 242 11.66 0.65 4.08
CA CYS A 242 10.52 1.54 4.09
C CYS A 242 10.37 2.22 5.45
N TYR A 243 10.26 3.54 5.42
CA TYR A 243 9.98 4.36 6.59
C TYR A 243 8.49 4.77 6.55
N LEU A 244 7.75 4.41 7.59
CA LEU A 244 6.31 4.63 7.67
C LEU A 244 5.99 5.63 8.77
N MET A 245 5.10 6.57 8.50
CA MET A 245 4.56 7.49 9.51
C MET A 245 3.04 7.44 9.54
N PRO A 246 2.42 7.79 10.69
CA PRO A 246 0.97 7.89 10.75
C PRO A 246 0.42 8.91 9.74
N PRO A 247 -0.69 8.61 9.04
CA PRO A 247 -1.34 9.59 8.16
C PRO A 247 -1.65 10.92 8.84
N VAL A 248 -2.05 10.86 10.10
CA VAL A 248 -2.37 12.06 10.91
C VAL A 248 -1.15 12.95 11.09
N SER A 249 0.05 12.40 11.22
CA SER A 249 1.29 13.18 11.38
C SER A 249 1.57 14.05 10.16
N PHE A 250 1.36 13.51 8.97
CA PHE A 250 1.41 14.26 7.72
C PHE A 250 0.31 15.33 7.64
N LEU A 251 -0.94 14.97 7.93
CA LEU A 251 -2.07 15.90 7.82
C LEU A 251 -1.96 17.10 8.76
N MET A 252 -1.46 16.87 9.97
CA MET A 252 -1.23 17.94 10.96
C MET A 252 -0.05 18.84 10.58
N ARG A 253 1.07 18.26 10.14
CA ARG A 253 2.31 18.96 9.79
C ARG A 253 2.92 18.39 8.50
N PRO A 254 2.50 18.88 7.32
CA PRO A 254 2.94 18.30 6.03
C PRO A 254 4.45 18.31 5.80
N ILE A 255 5.18 19.21 6.46
CA ILE A 255 6.64 19.26 6.40
C ILE A 255 7.30 17.95 6.83
N ARG A 256 6.70 17.21 7.77
CA ARG A 256 7.22 15.93 8.28
C ARG A 256 7.46 14.91 7.17
N TRP A 257 6.56 14.87 6.19
CA TRP A 257 6.73 13.99 5.02
C TRP A 257 7.97 14.35 4.21
N LEU A 258 8.17 15.63 3.90
CA LEU A 258 9.33 16.09 3.13
C LEU A 258 10.62 16.01 3.93
N GLN A 259 10.57 16.24 5.24
CA GLN A 259 11.71 16.04 6.15
C GLN A 259 12.13 14.57 6.20
N ALA A 260 11.17 13.63 6.25
CA ALA A 260 11.50 12.21 6.20
C ALA A 260 12.14 11.83 4.85
N ILE A 261 11.63 12.33 3.72
CA ILE A 261 12.26 12.13 2.40
C ILE A 261 13.70 12.66 2.41
N SER A 262 13.91 13.86 2.91
CA SER A 262 15.21 14.52 3.00
C SER A 262 16.18 13.72 3.88
N ARG A 263 15.73 13.35 5.10
CA ARG A 263 16.54 12.66 6.12
C ARG A 263 17.01 11.29 5.66
N TYR A 264 16.09 10.49 5.10
CA TYR A 264 16.38 9.10 4.70
C TYR A 264 16.82 8.98 3.25
N LYS A 265 17.02 10.12 2.56
CA LYS A 265 17.37 10.15 1.14
C LYS A 265 16.43 9.27 0.33
N ALA A 266 15.13 9.36 0.63
CA ALA A 266 14.13 8.54 -0.01
C ALA A 266 14.07 8.82 -1.51
N THR A 267 14.05 7.73 -2.28
CA THR A 267 13.94 7.80 -3.74
C THR A 267 12.51 7.64 -4.23
N ILE A 268 11.65 7.04 -3.38
CA ILE A 268 10.26 6.73 -3.71
C ILE A 268 9.37 7.23 -2.59
N SER A 269 8.40 8.05 -2.95
CA SER A 269 7.31 8.46 -2.09
C SER A 269 6.19 9.04 -2.94
N GLY A 270 5.00 9.19 -2.37
CA GLY A 270 3.91 9.82 -3.10
C GLY A 270 2.60 9.80 -2.32
N GLY A 271 1.54 10.19 -3.02
CA GLY A 271 0.21 10.25 -2.46
C GLY A 271 -0.78 10.87 -3.42
N PRO A 272 -2.02 11.10 -2.98
CA PRO A 272 -3.02 11.81 -3.76
C PRO A 272 -2.61 13.26 -4.05
N ASN A 273 -3.24 13.84 -5.06
CA ASN A 273 -2.95 15.20 -5.54
C ASN A 273 -3.07 16.28 -4.43
N PHE A 274 -4.03 16.09 -3.49
CA PHE A 274 -4.20 17.02 -2.37
C PHE A 274 -2.96 17.11 -1.47
N ALA A 275 -2.17 16.04 -1.37
CA ALA A 275 -0.98 16.02 -0.52
C ALA A 275 0.09 16.99 -1.00
N TYR A 276 0.30 17.04 -2.30
CA TYR A 276 1.23 18.00 -2.92
C TYR A 276 0.73 19.44 -2.79
N ASP A 277 -0.57 19.65 -2.96
CA ASP A 277 -1.18 20.97 -2.76
C ASP A 277 -1.10 21.43 -1.30
N LEU A 278 -1.31 20.51 -0.35
CA LEU A 278 -1.20 20.78 1.09
C LEU A 278 0.23 21.20 1.48
N CYS A 279 1.25 20.50 0.99
CA CYS A 279 2.65 20.87 1.20
C CYS A 279 2.96 22.26 0.63
N THR A 280 2.53 22.53 -0.61
CA THR A 280 2.75 23.84 -1.26
C THR A 280 2.14 24.99 -0.46
N ARG A 281 0.95 24.78 0.13
CA ARG A 281 0.23 25.84 0.88
C ARG A 281 0.70 26.02 2.31
N ARG A 282 1.20 24.99 2.98
CA ARG A 282 1.47 25.02 4.43
C ARG A 282 2.93 25.10 4.82
N ILE A 283 3.86 24.74 3.93
CA ILE A 283 5.29 24.74 4.24
C ILE A 283 5.87 26.13 3.94
N THR A 284 6.38 26.79 4.99
CA THR A 284 6.92 28.16 4.88
C THR A 284 8.28 28.20 4.15
N PRO A 285 8.73 29.35 3.65
CA PRO A 285 10.05 29.53 3.06
C PRO A 285 11.19 29.04 3.98
N GLU A 286 11.16 29.41 5.24
CA GLU A 286 12.17 29.05 6.26
C GLU A 286 12.22 27.54 6.48
N GLN A 287 11.07 26.87 6.49
CA GLN A 287 11.00 25.42 6.58
C GLN A 287 11.60 24.73 5.36
N ARG A 288 11.47 25.31 4.17
CA ARG A 288 12.04 24.77 2.94
C ARG A 288 13.55 24.76 2.92
N GLU A 289 14.20 25.72 3.59
CA GLU A 289 15.66 25.79 3.71
C GLU A 289 16.27 24.56 4.39
N THR A 290 15.48 23.82 5.18
CA THR A 290 15.92 22.60 5.86
C THR A 290 15.79 21.33 5.01
N LEU A 291 15.28 21.44 3.79
CA LEU A 291 14.94 20.27 2.95
C LEU A 291 15.98 20.04 1.85
N ASP A 292 16.28 18.74 1.63
CA ASP A 292 16.98 18.27 0.44
C ASP A 292 16.16 17.13 -0.22
N LEU A 293 15.47 17.46 -1.31
CA LEU A 293 14.60 16.54 -2.05
C LEU A 293 15.29 16.01 -3.33
N SER A 294 16.59 16.20 -3.46
CA SER A 294 17.35 15.80 -4.66
C SER A 294 17.35 14.29 -4.90
N SER A 295 17.22 13.50 -3.84
CA SER A 295 17.13 12.04 -3.91
C SER A 295 15.78 11.50 -4.43
N TRP A 296 14.72 12.31 -4.40
CA TRP A 296 13.37 11.87 -4.72
C TRP A 296 13.18 11.68 -6.23
N ASP A 297 13.26 10.42 -6.69
CA ASP A 297 13.20 10.04 -8.10
C ASP A 297 11.77 9.70 -8.57
N VAL A 298 10.97 9.12 -7.66
CA VAL A 298 9.60 8.67 -7.96
C VAL A 298 8.61 9.33 -7.00
N ALA A 299 8.03 10.44 -7.45
CA ALA A 299 6.94 11.15 -6.77
C ALA A 299 5.61 10.73 -7.40
N TYR A 300 5.07 9.55 -6.99
CA TYR A 300 3.82 9.07 -7.56
C TYR A 300 2.63 9.90 -7.08
N ASN A 301 1.73 10.21 -8.01
CA ASN A 301 0.51 11.00 -7.77
C ASN A 301 -0.69 10.28 -8.39
N GLY A 302 -1.64 9.82 -7.56
CA GLY A 302 -2.80 9.04 -8.00
C GLY A 302 -3.91 9.00 -6.94
N ALA A 303 -4.81 8.03 -7.07
CA ALA A 303 -5.99 7.81 -6.24
C ALA A 303 -7.10 8.89 -6.31
N GLU A 304 -6.82 10.02 -6.96
CA GLU A 304 -7.79 11.08 -7.28
C GLU A 304 -7.36 11.78 -8.59
N PRO A 305 -8.19 12.66 -9.18
CA PRO A 305 -7.80 13.40 -10.38
C PRO A 305 -6.53 14.19 -10.20
N VAL A 306 -5.50 13.82 -10.96
CA VAL A 306 -4.19 14.48 -10.96
C VAL A 306 -4.28 15.82 -11.69
N ARG A 307 -3.90 16.91 -11.02
CA ARG A 307 -3.97 18.28 -11.56
C ARG A 307 -2.59 18.79 -11.95
N ALA A 308 -2.42 19.14 -13.22
CA ALA A 308 -1.17 19.69 -13.75
C ALA A 308 -0.69 20.93 -12.98
N ASP A 309 -1.62 21.83 -12.60
CA ASP A 309 -1.29 23.05 -11.87
C ASP A 309 -0.77 22.78 -10.46
N THR A 310 -1.29 21.74 -9.77
CA THR A 310 -0.76 21.31 -8.48
C THR A 310 0.69 20.85 -8.61
N MET A 311 0.98 20.00 -9.61
CA MET A 311 2.34 19.51 -9.84
C MET A 311 3.30 20.66 -10.23
N LYS A 312 2.87 21.59 -11.08
CA LYS A 312 3.67 22.76 -11.45
C LYS A 312 4.00 23.64 -10.24
N ARG A 313 2.98 23.97 -9.43
CA ARG A 313 3.19 24.77 -8.21
C ARG A 313 4.12 24.08 -7.22
N PHE A 314 3.91 22.79 -6.98
CA PHE A 314 4.79 22.02 -6.10
C PHE A 314 6.24 22.03 -6.61
N ALA A 315 6.46 21.72 -7.89
CA ALA A 315 7.79 21.72 -8.48
C ALA A 315 8.48 23.09 -8.37
N ALA A 316 7.76 24.17 -8.66
CA ALA A 316 8.29 25.53 -8.54
C ALA A 316 8.60 25.89 -7.07
N THR A 317 7.72 25.51 -6.12
CA THR A 317 7.89 25.80 -4.68
C THR A 317 9.09 25.09 -4.08
N PHE A 318 9.39 23.86 -4.51
CA PHE A 318 10.45 23.02 -3.94
C PHE A 318 11.66 22.87 -4.88
N ALA A 319 11.76 23.68 -5.95
CA ALA A 319 12.92 23.67 -6.84
C ALA A 319 14.23 23.97 -6.09
N SER A 320 14.22 24.96 -5.20
CA SER A 320 15.38 25.32 -4.37
C SER A 320 15.78 24.21 -3.39
N CYS A 321 14.85 23.31 -3.05
CA CYS A 321 15.12 22.12 -2.25
C CYS A 321 15.64 20.93 -3.07
N GLY A 322 15.94 21.09 -4.36
CA GLY A 322 16.42 20.04 -5.25
C GLY A 322 15.32 19.13 -5.85
N PHE A 323 14.03 19.45 -5.66
CA PHE A 323 12.96 18.67 -6.29
C PHE A 323 12.93 18.88 -7.81
N ARG A 324 12.90 17.78 -8.56
CA ARG A 324 12.90 17.80 -10.03
C ARG A 324 11.49 17.52 -10.56
N PRO A 325 10.97 18.33 -11.51
CA PRO A 325 9.68 18.03 -12.17
C PRO A 325 9.62 16.64 -12.80
N SER A 326 10.77 16.12 -13.26
CA SER A 326 10.89 14.78 -13.85
C SER A 326 10.69 13.64 -12.83
N ALA A 327 10.71 13.93 -11.54
CA ALA A 327 10.39 12.96 -10.49
C ALA A 327 8.89 12.62 -10.43
N PHE A 328 8.01 13.47 -10.97
CA PHE A 328 6.59 13.16 -10.95
C PHE A 328 6.23 11.96 -11.81
N HIS A 329 5.44 11.07 -11.21
CA HIS A 329 4.86 9.88 -11.82
C HIS A 329 3.34 9.92 -11.65
N PRO A 330 2.60 10.62 -12.53
CA PRO A 330 1.15 10.55 -12.52
C PRO A 330 0.70 9.12 -12.76
N CYS A 331 -0.22 8.64 -11.92
CA CYS A 331 -0.68 7.27 -11.92
C CYS A 331 -2.20 7.19 -11.92
N TYR A 332 -2.71 6.15 -12.57
CA TYR A 332 -4.10 5.71 -12.45
C TYR A 332 -4.11 4.27 -11.95
N GLY A 333 -4.97 4.00 -11.00
CA GLY A 333 -5.13 2.67 -10.42
C GLY A 333 -6.51 2.48 -9.80
N LEU A 334 -6.84 1.23 -9.53
CA LEU A 334 -8.06 0.80 -8.85
C LEU A 334 -7.83 -0.56 -8.22
N ALA A 335 -8.58 -0.86 -7.15
CA ALA A 335 -8.44 -2.12 -6.41
C ALA A 335 -8.74 -3.35 -7.30
N GLU A 336 -9.67 -3.23 -8.26
CA GLU A 336 -10.03 -4.29 -9.20
C GLU A 336 -8.88 -4.69 -10.14
N ALA A 337 -7.86 -3.83 -10.27
CA ALA A 337 -6.60 -4.14 -10.94
C ALA A 337 -5.45 -4.36 -9.95
N THR A 338 -5.74 -4.66 -8.70
CA THR A 338 -4.84 -4.73 -7.54
C THR A 338 -4.36 -3.36 -7.08
N LEU A 339 -3.75 -2.55 -7.95
CA LEU A 339 -3.41 -1.15 -7.74
C LEU A 339 -3.17 -0.43 -9.07
N LEU A 340 -1.97 -0.56 -9.65
CA LEU A 340 -1.52 0.25 -10.79
C LEU A 340 -2.05 -0.30 -12.11
N VAL A 341 -2.80 0.53 -12.84
CA VAL A 341 -3.25 0.27 -14.22
C VAL A 341 -2.35 0.98 -15.22
N SER A 342 -2.06 2.25 -14.97
CA SER A 342 -1.19 3.03 -15.82
C SER A 342 -0.45 4.11 -15.03
N GLY A 343 0.73 4.45 -15.51
CA GLY A 343 1.56 5.48 -14.90
C GLY A 343 2.83 5.66 -15.70
N GLY A 344 3.68 6.58 -15.29
CA GLY A 344 4.98 6.74 -15.92
C GLY A 344 5.66 8.06 -15.58
N SER A 345 6.97 8.09 -15.84
CA SER A 345 7.80 9.28 -15.66
C SER A 345 7.43 10.38 -16.67
N LEU A 346 7.56 11.62 -16.25
CA LEU A 346 7.51 12.76 -17.16
C LEU A 346 8.82 12.97 -17.95
N ARG A 347 9.81 12.06 -17.77
CA ARG A 347 11.12 12.15 -18.47
C ARG A 347 11.05 11.90 -19.96
N ASP A 348 10.07 11.14 -20.44
CA ASP A 348 9.90 10.90 -21.87
C ASP A 348 9.33 12.14 -22.55
N GLU A 349 10.14 12.83 -23.35
CA GLU A 349 9.76 14.09 -24.00
C GLU A 349 8.47 13.99 -24.84
N CYS A 350 8.26 12.86 -25.50
CA CYS A 350 7.05 12.60 -26.27
C CYS A 350 5.80 12.45 -25.37
N SER A 351 5.96 11.83 -24.21
CA SER A 351 4.89 11.66 -23.22
C SER A 351 4.63 12.92 -22.40
N ALA A 352 5.66 13.74 -22.14
CA ALA A 352 5.55 14.98 -21.37
C ALA A 352 4.68 16.02 -22.06
N ARG A 353 4.90 16.32 -23.35
CA ARG A 353 4.06 17.27 -24.11
C ARG A 353 2.61 16.84 -24.19
N PHE A 354 2.37 15.54 -24.45
CA PHE A 354 1.02 15.00 -24.56
C PHE A 354 0.30 14.95 -23.19
N LYS A 355 1.01 14.60 -22.12
CA LYS A 355 0.48 14.58 -20.75
C LYS A 355 0.10 15.97 -20.27
N TRP A 356 0.95 16.97 -20.47
CA TRP A 356 0.68 18.36 -20.07
C TRP A 356 -0.50 18.98 -20.85
N GLN A 357 -0.62 18.70 -22.13
CA GLN A 357 -1.74 19.22 -22.95
C GLN A 357 -3.07 18.56 -22.60
N ARG A 358 -3.09 17.25 -22.23
CA ARG A 358 -4.32 16.57 -21.81
C ARG A 358 -4.74 16.90 -20.38
N LEU A 359 -3.81 17.00 -19.44
CA LEU A 359 -4.12 17.42 -18.06
C LEU A 359 -4.74 18.84 -18.02
N ASN A 360 -4.40 19.69 -18.96
CA ASN A 360 -5.01 21.03 -19.09
C ASN A 360 -6.40 21.01 -19.76
N ARG A 361 -6.83 19.91 -20.39
CA ARG A 361 -8.11 19.83 -21.12
C ARG A 361 -9.24 19.13 -20.37
N THR A 362 -9.03 18.53 -19.21
CA THR A 362 -10.07 17.72 -18.57
C THR A 362 -10.71 18.40 -17.37
N ALA A 363 -11.77 19.15 -17.64
CA ALA A 363 -12.92 19.21 -16.76
C ALA A 363 -14.07 18.27 -17.19
N SER A 364 -13.97 17.57 -18.33
CA SER A 364 -15.05 16.69 -18.80
C SER A 364 -14.53 15.58 -19.71
N TRP A 365 -14.16 14.43 -19.14
CA TRP A 365 -14.02 13.21 -19.92
C TRP A 365 -15.40 12.56 -20.07
N ARG A 366 -15.98 12.59 -21.26
CA ARG A 366 -17.04 11.68 -21.69
C ARG A 366 -16.45 10.75 -22.73
N PRO A 367 -16.62 9.42 -22.63
CA PRO A 367 -16.23 8.55 -23.73
C PRO A 367 -17.05 8.92 -24.97
N ALA A 368 -16.38 9.21 -26.07
CA ALA A 368 -17.06 9.38 -27.34
C ALA A 368 -17.69 8.03 -27.73
N PRO A 369 -18.97 8.00 -28.13
CA PRO A 369 -19.56 6.79 -28.67
C PRO A 369 -18.84 6.44 -29.97
N ASN A 370 -18.35 5.19 -30.08
CA ASN A 370 -17.75 4.60 -31.29
C ASN A 370 -16.34 5.02 -31.72
N THR A 371 -15.40 5.19 -30.82
CA THR A 371 -13.99 5.16 -31.22
C THR A 371 -13.42 3.79 -30.92
N ARG A 372 -13.03 3.04 -31.96
CA ARG A 372 -12.24 1.80 -31.82
C ARG A 372 -11.02 2.12 -30.96
N MET A 373 -10.91 1.42 -29.81
CA MET A 373 -9.79 1.52 -28.87
C MET A 373 -8.51 0.92 -29.50
N CYS A 374 -8.01 1.52 -30.56
CA CYS A 374 -6.74 1.17 -31.14
C CYS A 374 -5.99 2.47 -31.43
N GLY A 375 -5.06 2.85 -30.59
CA GLY A 375 -4.10 3.88 -30.91
C GLY A 375 -3.89 5.02 -29.90
N HIS A 376 -4.79 5.27 -28.95
CA HIS A 376 -4.67 6.44 -28.08
C HIS A 376 -4.41 6.18 -26.59
N LEU A 377 -4.47 4.93 -26.13
CA LEU A 377 -4.04 4.53 -24.78
C LEU A 377 -2.53 4.28 -24.67
N SER A 378 -1.86 4.06 -25.79
CA SER A 378 -0.41 3.79 -25.84
C SER A 378 0.48 4.99 -25.48
N ALA A 379 -0.08 6.19 -25.39
CA ALA A 379 0.69 7.39 -25.05
C ALA A 379 0.77 7.69 -23.54
N VAL A 380 0.05 6.93 -22.70
CA VAL A 380 0.04 7.10 -21.23
C VAL A 380 0.55 5.83 -20.51
N ALA A 381 0.53 4.69 -21.18
CA ALA A 381 1.11 3.46 -20.70
C ALA A 381 2.10 2.93 -21.74
N THR A 382 3.30 2.59 -21.32
CA THR A 382 4.16 1.73 -22.15
C THR A 382 3.36 0.44 -22.39
N PRO A 383 3.12 -0.01 -23.62
CA PRO A 383 2.31 -1.20 -23.85
C PRO A 383 3.04 -2.39 -23.25
N CYS A 384 2.58 -2.87 -22.10
CA CYS A 384 2.83 -4.23 -21.72
C CYS A 384 1.96 -5.06 -22.65
N THR A 385 2.55 -5.95 -23.45
CA THR A 385 1.85 -6.95 -24.23
C THR A 385 1.12 -7.87 -23.24
N ILE A 386 -0.09 -7.49 -22.86
CA ILE A 386 -1.02 -8.37 -22.15
C ILE A 386 -1.61 -9.28 -23.22
N PRO A 387 -1.44 -10.61 -23.10
CA PRO A 387 -2.21 -11.53 -23.95
C PRO A 387 -3.70 -11.23 -23.73
N ARG A 388 -4.39 -10.99 -24.81
CA ARG A 388 -5.81 -10.68 -24.98
C ARG A 388 -6.71 -10.99 -23.76
N LEU A 389 -7.12 -9.94 -23.05
CA LEU A 389 -8.19 -9.98 -22.04
C LEU A 389 -9.60 -10.25 -22.63
N SER A 390 -9.69 -10.52 -23.95
CA SER A 390 -10.96 -10.72 -24.66
C SER A 390 -11.63 -12.10 -24.41
N SER A 391 -10.98 -13.02 -23.69
CA SER A 391 -11.55 -14.33 -23.39
C SER A 391 -12.17 -14.50 -21.99
N LEU A 392 -12.01 -13.50 -21.10
CA LEU A 392 -12.52 -13.57 -19.72
C LEU A 392 -13.84 -12.81 -19.47
N ILE A 393 -14.39 -12.11 -20.47
CA ILE A 393 -15.64 -11.34 -20.35
C ILE A 393 -16.84 -12.06 -20.98
N ARG A 394 -16.68 -13.26 -21.56
CA ARG A 394 -17.79 -14.01 -22.12
C ARG A 394 -18.04 -15.30 -21.34
N ASN A 395 -18.42 -15.22 -20.11
CA ASN A 395 -19.18 -16.24 -19.39
C ASN A 395 -19.40 -15.76 -17.95
N ARG A 396 -20.35 -14.87 -17.78
CA ARG A 396 -21.35 -14.84 -16.68
C ARG A 396 -22.26 -13.64 -16.88
#